data_6e358db449824d2f19f7438b398685a5
#
_entry.id   6e358db449824d2f19f7438b398685a5
#
_cell.length_a   1.000
_cell.length_b   1.000
_cell.length_c   1.000
_cell.angle_alpha   90.00
_cell.angle_beta   90.00
_cell.angle_gamma   90.00
#
_symmetry.space_group_name_H-M   'P 1'
#
loop_
_entity.id
_entity.type
_entity.pdbx_description
1 polymer ?
#
loop_
_entity_poly.entity_id
_entity_poly.type
_entity_poly.pdbx_seq_one_letter_code
_entity_poly.pdbx_strand_id
1 'polypeptide(L)'
;MVQTRLDMGALKPIDDLMFRVMAQSKDFCEEVLRVLLEDPGLTVVECTPQSAVTNPHGRSAVLDALCELSGGGFVDVEVQRVDEGDLQRRARYYASLVTADRTGPGDRFEDVPDVCVAIVCEFDPFGAARSLYHMDRVLRETGEAGDNGLAEVYVNALARDGSEVAALMRLFVEGDAYDDARFPETSSEKRRLRETEVGRMAMGSVIEEIRAEGEAKGEAKGKLETICGFVRDGLVSVQDAAASAGVDADEIRRALAAQR
;
A
#
# COMPACT_ATOMS: atom_id res chain seq x y z
N MET A 1 12.30 5.20 29.63
CA MET A 1 11.81 4.58 28.39
C MET A 1 13.01 4.23 27.52
N VAL A 2 13.22 2.94 27.26
CA VAL A 2 14.32 2.47 26.39
C VAL A 2 13.91 2.86 24.97
N GLN A 3 14.55 3.86 24.41
CA GLN A 3 14.44 4.17 22.98
C GLN A 3 15.09 2.98 22.24
N THR A 4 14.27 2.05 21.76
CA THR A 4 14.74 0.99 20.86
C THR A 4 15.23 1.71 19.61
N ARG A 5 16.53 1.82 19.48
CA ARG A 5 17.17 2.40 18.28
C ARG A 5 16.85 1.41 17.15
N LEU A 6 16.08 1.86 16.17
CA LEU A 6 15.79 1.05 14.99
C LEU A 6 17.13 0.70 14.31
N ASP A 7 17.40 -0.58 14.17
CA ASP A 7 18.59 -1.04 13.43
C ASP A 7 18.32 -0.90 11.92
N MET A 8 18.72 0.22 11.36
CA MET A 8 18.56 0.54 9.95
C MET A 8 19.24 -0.50 9.04
N GLY A 9 20.30 -1.17 9.53
CA GLY A 9 20.99 -2.24 8.80
C GLY A 9 20.21 -3.54 8.73
N ALA A 10 19.23 -3.75 9.62
CA ALA A 10 18.38 -4.93 9.63
C ALA A 10 17.15 -4.82 8.69
N LEU A 11 16.82 -3.61 8.23
CA LEU A 11 15.67 -3.38 7.35
C LEU A 11 15.83 -4.06 5.99
N LYS A 12 14.72 -4.52 5.45
CA LYS A 12 14.61 -5.21 4.17
C LYS A 12 13.54 -4.54 3.31
N PRO A 13 13.56 -4.69 1.98
CA PRO A 13 12.54 -4.13 1.10
C PRO A 13 11.08 -4.54 1.41
N ILE A 14 10.87 -5.67 2.10
CA ILE A 14 9.55 -6.10 2.56
C ILE A 14 9.05 -5.31 3.79
N ASP A 15 9.94 -4.58 4.49
CA ASP A 15 9.54 -3.72 5.60
C ASP A 15 8.94 -2.43 5.03
N ASP A 16 7.76 -2.04 5.51
CA ASP A 16 7.01 -0.86 5.09
C ASP A 16 7.89 0.41 4.96
N LEU A 17 8.69 0.69 5.98
CA LEU A 17 9.60 1.84 5.97
C LEU A 17 10.60 1.81 4.80
N MET A 18 11.24 0.66 4.56
CA MET A 18 12.22 0.54 3.49
C MET A 18 11.55 0.56 2.12
N PHE A 19 10.42 -0.13 1.98
CA PHE A 19 9.64 -0.13 0.75
C PHE A 19 9.20 1.28 0.36
N ARG A 20 8.64 2.05 1.32
CA ARG A 20 8.23 3.44 1.13
C ARG A 20 9.35 4.32 0.56
N VAL A 21 10.59 4.14 1.04
CA VAL A 21 11.72 4.91 0.52
C VAL A 21 12.18 4.40 -0.85
N MET A 22 12.20 3.07 -1.07
CA MET A 22 12.56 2.49 -2.37
C MET A 22 11.56 2.86 -3.46
N ALA A 23 10.28 2.90 -3.13
CA ALA A 23 9.21 3.26 -4.06
C ALA A 23 9.25 4.74 -4.54
N GLN A 24 10.11 5.57 -3.96
CA GLN A 24 10.43 6.89 -4.52
C GLN A 24 11.26 6.80 -5.82
N SER A 25 11.92 5.66 -6.05
CA SER A 25 12.63 5.40 -7.31
C SER A 25 11.68 4.80 -8.33
N LYS A 26 11.42 5.54 -9.40
CA LYS A 26 10.61 5.08 -10.53
C LYS A 26 11.21 3.81 -11.16
N ASP A 27 12.53 3.78 -11.33
CA ASP A 27 13.23 2.67 -11.98
C ASP A 27 13.13 1.38 -11.15
N PHE A 28 13.18 1.50 -9.81
CA PHE A 28 12.88 0.38 -8.91
C PHE A 28 11.44 -0.12 -9.08
N CYS A 29 10.47 0.78 -9.09
CA CYS A 29 9.05 0.39 -9.27
C CYS A 29 8.85 -0.29 -10.63
N GLU A 30 9.44 0.24 -11.70
CA GLU A 30 9.34 -0.31 -13.04
C GLU A 30 9.96 -1.71 -13.11
N GLU A 31 11.16 -1.92 -12.54
CA GLU A 31 11.80 -3.24 -12.48
C GLU A 31 10.93 -4.25 -11.73
N VAL A 32 10.41 -3.89 -10.56
CA VAL A 32 9.53 -4.75 -9.77
C VAL A 32 8.26 -5.09 -10.54
N LEU A 33 7.59 -4.11 -11.14
CA LEU A 33 6.34 -4.32 -11.85
C LEU A 33 6.51 -5.15 -13.11
N ARG A 34 7.62 -5.02 -13.86
CA ARG A 34 7.92 -5.89 -15.00
C ARG A 34 7.95 -7.36 -14.61
N VAL A 35 8.51 -7.66 -13.44
CA VAL A 35 8.59 -9.04 -12.93
C VAL A 35 7.25 -9.53 -12.40
N LEU A 36 6.55 -8.71 -11.61
CA LEU A 36 5.29 -9.13 -10.98
C LEU A 36 4.13 -9.27 -11.97
N LEU A 37 4.11 -8.43 -13.02
CA LEU A 37 3.09 -8.48 -14.06
C LEU A 37 3.53 -9.27 -15.30
N GLU A 38 4.71 -9.88 -15.25
CA GLU A 38 5.28 -10.69 -16.34
C GLU A 38 5.31 -9.94 -17.69
N ASP A 39 5.48 -8.59 -17.64
CA ASP A 39 5.54 -7.70 -18.80
C ASP A 39 6.89 -6.96 -18.87
N PRO A 40 7.86 -7.47 -19.66
CA PRO A 40 9.16 -6.82 -19.84
C PRO A 40 9.09 -5.46 -20.53
N GLY A 41 7.99 -5.16 -21.21
CA GLY A 41 7.76 -3.90 -21.93
C GLY A 41 7.07 -2.82 -21.08
N LEU A 42 6.64 -3.16 -19.86
CA LEU A 42 5.96 -2.22 -18.98
C LEU A 42 6.83 -1.00 -18.69
N THR A 43 6.22 0.16 -18.75
CA THR A 43 6.87 1.43 -18.42
C THR A 43 6.02 2.21 -17.41
N VAL A 44 6.66 2.62 -16.32
CA VAL A 44 6.07 3.47 -15.29
C VAL A 44 6.26 4.94 -15.68
N VAL A 45 5.20 5.71 -15.64
CA VAL A 45 5.23 7.18 -15.83
C VAL A 45 5.62 7.85 -14.52
N GLU A 46 4.89 7.52 -13.47
CA GLU A 46 5.07 8.06 -12.12
C GLU A 46 4.78 6.98 -11.08
N CYS A 47 5.48 7.01 -9.95
CA CYS A 47 5.15 6.24 -8.76
C CYS A 47 5.03 7.17 -7.57
N THR A 48 3.91 7.12 -6.87
CA THR A 48 3.60 7.91 -5.68
C THR A 48 3.58 6.98 -4.46
N PRO A 49 4.65 6.95 -3.64
CA PRO A 49 4.62 6.22 -2.39
C PRO A 49 3.67 6.87 -1.39
N GLN A 50 3.04 6.07 -0.55
CA GLN A 50 2.06 6.50 0.45
C GLN A 50 0.94 7.36 -0.14
N SER A 51 0.43 6.94 -1.29
CA SER A 51 -0.63 7.65 -2.00
C SER A 51 -1.92 7.64 -1.20
N ALA A 52 -2.36 8.83 -0.76
CA ALA A 52 -3.59 8.97 0.01
C ALA A 52 -4.79 9.08 -0.93
N VAL A 53 -5.66 8.08 -0.91
CA VAL A 53 -6.93 8.09 -1.65
C VAL A 53 -8.07 8.36 -0.69
N THR A 54 -8.71 9.52 -0.85
CA THR A 54 -9.76 9.97 0.06
C THR A 54 -11.13 9.48 -0.39
N ASN A 55 -11.85 8.83 0.52
CA ASN A 55 -13.25 8.51 0.32
C ASN A 55 -14.13 9.43 1.19
N PRO A 56 -14.82 10.42 0.60
CA PRO A 56 -15.63 11.38 1.36
C PRO A 56 -16.83 10.74 2.08
N HIS A 57 -17.22 9.53 1.67
CA HIS A 57 -18.38 8.82 2.19
C HIS A 57 -18.06 7.55 2.98
N GLY A 58 -16.76 7.22 3.14
CA GLY A 58 -16.35 5.98 3.77
C GLY A 58 -14.90 5.97 4.23
N ARG A 59 -14.32 4.77 4.29
CA ARG A 59 -12.93 4.58 4.70
C ARG A 59 -12.00 5.06 3.58
N SER A 60 -11.14 6.03 3.86
CA SER A 60 -10.00 6.38 3.01
C SER A 60 -8.89 5.33 3.13
N ALA A 61 -7.98 5.30 2.18
CA ALA A 61 -6.80 4.44 2.21
C ALA A 61 -5.53 5.27 1.98
N VAL A 62 -4.42 4.74 2.47
CA VAL A 62 -3.08 5.15 2.07
C VAL A 62 -2.48 3.91 1.43
N LEU A 63 -2.14 4.01 0.17
CA LEU A 63 -1.56 2.94 -0.64
C LEU A 63 -0.04 2.99 -0.49
N ASP A 64 0.63 1.85 -0.37
CA ASP A 64 2.08 1.83 -0.15
C ASP A 64 2.83 2.41 -1.35
N ALA A 65 2.44 2.06 -2.57
CA ALA A 65 2.93 2.69 -3.80
C ALA A 65 1.91 2.61 -4.93
N LEU A 66 1.42 3.74 -5.42
CA LEU A 66 0.57 3.82 -6.60
C LEU A 66 1.39 4.25 -7.82
N CYS A 67 1.48 3.37 -8.80
CA CYS A 67 2.22 3.60 -10.04
C CYS A 67 1.27 3.82 -11.21
N GLU A 68 1.50 4.88 -11.99
CA GLU A 68 0.84 5.14 -13.26
C GLU A 68 1.66 4.53 -14.40
N LEU A 69 1.01 3.79 -15.29
CA LEU A 69 1.62 3.14 -16.43
C LEU A 69 1.49 3.99 -17.69
N SER A 70 2.45 3.88 -18.63
CA SER A 70 2.42 4.58 -19.91
C SER A 70 1.20 4.22 -20.77
N GLY A 71 0.58 3.06 -20.53
CA GLY A 71 -0.67 2.63 -21.16
C GLY A 71 -1.94 3.25 -20.57
N GLY A 72 -1.84 4.08 -19.52
CA GLY A 72 -2.98 4.75 -18.87
C GLY A 72 -3.62 3.94 -17.74
N GLY A 73 -3.07 2.78 -17.36
CA GLY A 73 -3.49 1.99 -16.20
C GLY A 73 -2.74 2.37 -14.92
N PHE A 74 -3.22 1.87 -13.79
CA PHE A 74 -2.63 2.08 -12.46
C PHE A 74 -2.31 0.75 -11.79
N VAL A 75 -1.18 0.69 -11.10
CA VAL A 75 -0.82 -0.45 -10.24
C VAL A 75 -0.59 0.04 -8.83
N ASP A 76 -1.37 -0.51 -7.91
CA ASP A 76 -1.17 -0.35 -6.47
C ASP A 76 -0.31 -1.52 -5.97
N VAL A 77 0.86 -1.22 -5.42
CA VAL A 77 1.78 -2.22 -4.85
C VAL A 77 1.77 -2.11 -3.34
N GLU A 78 1.36 -3.18 -2.69
CA GLU A 78 1.26 -3.28 -1.23
C GLU A 78 2.27 -4.31 -0.68
N VAL A 79 2.86 -4.03 0.47
CA VAL A 79 3.71 -4.98 1.20
C VAL A 79 3.02 -5.44 2.49
N GLN A 80 2.93 -6.75 2.70
CA GLN A 80 2.19 -7.31 3.82
C GLN A 80 3.01 -8.39 4.55
N ARG A 81 3.38 -8.14 5.80
CA ARG A 81 4.22 -9.04 6.59
C ARG A 81 3.44 -10.05 7.41
N VAL A 82 2.20 -9.76 7.73
CA VAL A 82 1.34 -10.60 8.58
C VAL A 82 0.01 -10.84 7.87
N ASP A 83 -0.46 -12.08 7.90
CA ASP A 83 -1.77 -12.42 7.38
C ASP A 83 -2.87 -11.99 8.37
N GLU A 84 -3.64 -10.98 8.00
CA GLU A 84 -4.79 -10.49 8.74
C GLU A 84 -6.12 -11.12 8.27
N GLY A 85 -6.07 -12.01 7.28
CA GLY A 85 -7.24 -12.74 6.75
C GLY A 85 -8.17 -11.90 5.88
N ASP A 86 -7.74 -10.73 5.41
CA ASP A 86 -8.58 -9.78 4.67
C ASP A 86 -8.04 -9.39 3.29
N LEU A 87 -6.95 -9.98 2.82
CA LEU A 87 -6.20 -9.58 1.62
C LEU A 87 -7.10 -9.34 0.39
N GLN A 88 -7.94 -10.30 0.02
CA GLN A 88 -8.80 -10.20 -1.16
C GLN A 88 -9.85 -9.09 -1.03
N ARG A 89 -10.34 -8.83 0.18
CA ARG A 89 -11.29 -7.73 0.44
C ARG A 89 -10.59 -6.38 0.38
N ARG A 90 -9.35 -6.33 0.87
CA ARG A 90 -8.49 -5.16 0.82
C ARG A 90 -8.14 -4.82 -0.63
N ALA A 91 -7.66 -5.78 -1.43
CA ALA A 91 -7.36 -5.61 -2.84
C ALA A 91 -8.57 -5.04 -3.59
N ARG A 92 -9.75 -5.66 -3.45
CA ARG A 92 -10.99 -5.16 -4.06
C ARG A 92 -11.31 -3.74 -3.62
N TYR A 93 -11.12 -3.41 -2.35
CA TYR A 93 -11.43 -2.08 -1.83
C TYR A 93 -10.47 -1.03 -2.38
N TYR A 94 -9.18 -1.32 -2.41
CA TYR A 94 -8.17 -0.42 -2.94
C TYR A 94 -8.37 -0.18 -4.44
N ALA A 95 -8.57 -1.23 -5.22
CA ALA A 95 -8.91 -1.11 -6.63
C ALA A 95 -10.15 -0.22 -6.87
N SER A 96 -11.20 -0.37 -6.05
CA SER A 96 -12.40 0.45 -6.15
C SER A 96 -12.14 1.91 -5.83
N LEU A 97 -11.27 2.19 -4.84
CA LEU A 97 -10.87 3.56 -4.48
C LEU A 97 -10.06 4.21 -5.60
N VAL A 98 -9.04 3.51 -6.14
CA VAL A 98 -8.23 4.02 -7.25
C VAL A 98 -9.12 4.28 -8.46
N THR A 99 -9.98 3.34 -8.83
CA THR A 99 -10.92 3.53 -9.94
C THR A 99 -11.79 4.77 -9.74
N ALA A 100 -12.37 4.95 -8.55
CA ALA A 100 -13.23 6.10 -8.25
C ALA A 100 -12.47 7.43 -8.22
N ASP A 101 -11.23 7.43 -7.73
CA ASP A 101 -10.36 8.61 -7.66
C ASP A 101 -9.88 9.06 -9.04
N ARG A 102 -9.64 8.11 -9.94
CA ARG A 102 -9.12 8.34 -11.29
C ARG A 102 -10.20 8.46 -12.35
N THR A 103 -11.48 8.42 -11.97
CA THR A 103 -12.63 8.59 -12.87
C THR A 103 -13.36 9.87 -12.49
N GLY A 104 -13.41 10.82 -13.43
CA GLY A 104 -14.03 12.14 -13.22
C GLY A 104 -15.52 12.17 -13.53
N PRO A 105 -16.23 13.21 -13.07
CA PRO A 105 -17.63 13.42 -13.44
C PRO A 105 -17.78 13.64 -14.95
N GLY A 106 -18.52 12.75 -15.61
CA GLY A 106 -18.79 12.82 -17.04
C GLY A 106 -17.87 11.96 -17.90
N ASP A 107 -16.90 11.28 -17.32
CA ASP A 107 -16.09 10.31 -18.04
C ASP A 107 -16.96 9.15 -18.53
N ARG A 108 -16.60 8.60 -19.67
CA ARG A 108 -17.30 7.44 -20.24
C ARG A 108 -16.81 6.18 -19.55
N PHE A 109 -17.66 5.20 -19.39
CA PHE A 109 -17.26 3.93 -18.77
C PHE A 109 -16.17 3.18 -19.55
N GLU A 110 -16.04 3.43 -20.85
CA GLU A 110 -14.96 2.86 -21.68
C GLU A 110 -13.60 3.52 -21.44
N ASP A 111 -13.57 4.70 -20.82
CA ASP A 111 -12.36 5.47 -20.49
C ASP A 111 -11.94 5.24 -19.02
N VAL A 112 -12.68 4.43 -18.25
CA VAL A 112 -12.31 4.06 -16.88
C VAL A 112 -10.98 3.30 -16.92
N PRO A 113 -9.95 3.74 -16.15
CA PRO A 113 -8.63 3.15 -16.25
C PRO A 113 -8.58 1.73 -15.72
N ASP A 114 -7.70 0.93 -16.29
CA ASP A 114 -7.33 -0.37 -15.74
C ASP A 114 -6.61 -0.21 -14.41
N VAL A 115 -6.92 -1.06 -13.45
CA VAL A 115 -6.30 -1.06 -12.12
C VAL A 115 -5.85 -2.46 -11.77
N CYS A 116 -4.58 -2.58 -11.40
CA CYS A 116 -4.02 -3.78 -10.81
C CYS A 116 -3.68 -3.53 -9.34
N VAL A 117 -3.99 -4.49 -8.46
CA VAL A 117 -3.50 -4.49 -7.08
C VAL A 117 -2.54 -5.65 -6.90
N ALA A 118 -1.27 -5.35 -6.62
CA ALA A 118 -0.21 -6.30 -6.40
C ALA A 118 0.17 -6.34 -4.92
N ILE A 119 -0.11 -7.43 -4.23
CA ILE A 119 0.18 -7.58 -2.79
C ILE A 119 1.35 -8.53 -2.58
N VAL A 120 2.46 -8.00 -2.09
CA VAL A 120 3.68 -8.75 -1.76
C VAL A 120 3.61 -9.21 -0.31
N CYS A 121 3.49 -10.51 -0.09
CA CYS A 121 3.30 -11.12 1.22
C CYS A 121 4.58 -11.79 1.74
N GLU A 122 4.99 -11.52 2.99
CA GLU A 122 6.02 -12.31 3.70
C GLU A 122 5.44 -13.63 4.26
N PHE A 123 4.47 -14.20 3.56
CA PHE A 123 3.83 -15.49 3.84
C PHE A 123 3.17 -16.03 2.56
N ASP A 124 2.71 -17.29 2.57
CA ASP A 124 1.98 -17.84 1.44
C ASP A 124 0.47 -17.55 1.57
N PRO A 125 -0.09 -16.63 0.75
CA PRO A 125 -1.47 -16.19 0.90
C PRO A 125 -2.53 -17.26 0.57
N PHE A 126 -2.15 -18.30 -0.19
CA PHE A 126 -3.08 -19.36 -0.64
C PHE A 126 -2.62 -20.78 -0.31
N GLY A 127 -1.44 -20.96 0.28
CA GLY A 127 -0.94 -22.25 0.73
C GLY A 127 -0.55 -23.22 -0.38
N ALA A 128 -0.35 -22.74 -1.63
CA ALA A 128 0.01 -23.58 -2.77
C ALA A 128 1.51 -23.55 -3.13
N ALA A 129 2.33 -22.91 -2.30
CA ALA A 129 3.78 -22.79 -2.43
C ALA A 129 4.27 -22.21 -3.77
N ARG A 130 3.47 -21.36 -4.41
CA ARG A 130 3.85 -20.61 -5.60
C ARG A 130 4.36 -19.24 -5.22
N SER A 131 5.26 -18.68 -6.03
CA SER A 131 5.74 -17.32 -5.87
C SER A 131 4.73 -16.27 -6.32
N LEU A 132 3.89 -16.59 -7.29
CA LEU A 132 2.93 -15.69 -7.91
C LEU A 132 1.57 -16.37 -8.04
N TYR A 133 0.53 -15.61 -7.75
CA TYR A 133 -0.87 -16.00 -7.93
C TYR A 133 -1.61 -14.87 -8.62
N HIS A 134 -2.32 -15.20 -9.68
CA HIS A 134 -3.24 -14.29 -10.36
C HIS A 134 -4.66 -14.63 -9.96
N MET A 135 -5.47 -13.61 -9.74
CA MET A 135 -6.89 -13.76 -9.49
C MET A 135 -7.68 -13.18 -10.64
N ASP A 136 -8.22 -14.08 -11.46
CA ASP A 136 -9.01 -13.73 -12.63
C ASP A 136 -10.51 -13.83 -12.35
N ARG A 137 -11.28 -13.02 -13.07
CA ARG A 137 -12.73 -13.20 -13.16
C ARG A 137 -13.03 -14.14 -14.31
N VAL A 138 -13.90 -15.10 -14.05
CA VAL A 138 -14.24 -16.13 -15.02
C VAL A 138 -15.76 -16.16 -15.23
N LEU A 139 -16.19 -16.17 -16.48
CA LEU A 139 -17.58 -16.46 -16.85
C LEU A 139 -17.85 -17.93 -16.54
N ARG A 140 -18.70 -18.21 -15.56
CA ARG A 140 -18.96 -19.56 -15.06
C ARG A 140 -19.52 -20.49 -16.14
N GLU A 141 -20.25 -19.92 -17.08
CA GLU A 141 -20.96 -20.63 -18.14
C GLU A 141 -20.02 -21.13 -19.26
N THR A 142 -18.92 -20.39 -19.50
CA THR A 142 -17.99 -20.68 -20.60
C THR A 142 -16.60 -21.06 -20.12
N GLY A 143 -16.21 -20.67 -18.91
CA GLY A 143 -14.86 -20.80 -18.39
C GLY A 143 -13.89 -19.75 -18.92
N GLU A 144 -14.35 -18.80 -19.70
CA GLU A 144 -13.53 -17.73 -20.27
C GLU A 144 -13.24 -16.65 -19.22
N ALA A 145 -12.03 -16.08 -19.24
CA ALA A 145 -11.68 -14.93 -18.43
C ALA A 145 -12.48 -13.70 -18.89
N GLY A 146 -13.04 -12.97 -17.92
CA GLY A 146 -13.71 -11.70 -18.18
C GLY A 146 -12.73 -10.57 -17.99
N ASP A 147 -12.57 -9.77 -19.02
CA ASP A 147 -11.80 -8.53 -18.96
C ASP A 147 -12.72 -7.35 -18.57
N ASN A 148 -12.39 -6.71 -17.46
CA ASN A 148 -13.10 -5.51 -16.98
C ASN A 148 -12.11 -4.45 -16.43
N GLY A 149 -10.85 -4.53 -16.82
CA GLY A 149 -9.80 -3.62 -16.40
C GLY A 149 -9.35 -3.79 -14.94
N LEU A 150 -9.76 -4.85 -14.24
CA LEU A 150 -9.29 -5.13 -12.87
C LEU A 150 -8.49 -6.41 -12.81
N ALA A 151 -7.23 -6.31 -12.37
CA ALA A 151 -6.35 -7.42 -12.06
C ALA A 151 -5.95 -7.44 -10.58
N GLU A 152 -5.74 -8.63 -10.04
CA GLU A 152 -5.21 -8.82 -8.69
C GLU A 152 -4.05 -9.83 -8.76
N VAL A 153 -2.92 -9.44 -8.18
CA VAL A 153 -1.70 -10.27 -8.13
C VAL A 153 -1.27 -10.41 -6.68
N TYR A 154 -1.05 -11.65 -6.25
CA TYR A 154 -0.57 -11.96 -4.91
C TYR A 154 0.78 -12.66 -4.98
N VAL A 155 1.76 -12.13 -4.26
CA VAL A 155 3.14 -12.59 -4.30
C VAL A 155 3.50 -13.22 -2.95
N ASN A 156 3.97 -14.47 -3.00
CA ASN A 156 4.57 -15.14 -1.85
C ASN A 156 6.07 -14.88 -1.86
N ALA A 157 6.55 -13.94 -1.08
CA ALA A 157 7.96 -13.59 -1.03
C ALA A 157 8.86 -14.70 -0.40
N LEU A 158 8.26 -15.70 0.23
CA LEU A 158 8.98 -16.83 0.82
C LEU A 158 9.10 -18.02 -0.13
N ALA A 159 8.42 -18.02 -1.26
CA ALA A 159 8.50 -19.12 -2.24
C ALA A 159 9.92 -19.28 -2.80
N ARG A 160 10.26 -20.52 -3.14
CA ARG A 160 11.56 -20.89 -3.71
C ARG A 160 11.35 -21.88 -4.86
N ASP A 161 10.43 -21.50 -5.76
CA ASP A 161 9.99 -22.34 -6.91
C ASP A 161 10.89 -22.20 -8.16
N GLY A 162 11.94 -21.38 -8.07
CA GLY A 162 12.89 -21.15 -9.16
C GLY A 162 12.44 -20.13 -10.20
N SER A 163 11.29 -19.50 -10.02
CA SER A 163 10.80 -18.44 -10.91
C SER A 163 11.60 -17.14 -10.76
N GLU A 164 11.42 -16.23 -11.70
CA GLU A 164 11.99 -14.89 -11.66
C GLU A 164 11.43 -14.07 -10.48
N VAL A 165 10.12 -14.22 -10.23
CA VAL A 165 9.46 -13.62 -9.05
C VAL A 165 10.10 -14.11 -7.76
N ALA A 166 10.33 -15.43 -7.59
CA ALA A 166 10.99 -15.96 -6.39
C ALA A 166 12.42 -15.44 -6.24
N ALA A 167 13.12 -15.22 -7.35
CA ALA A 167 14.47 -14.66 -7.34
C ALA A 167 14.48 -13.18 -6.94
N LEU A 168 13.55 -12.35 -7.45
CA LEU A 168 13.37 -10.97 -7.01
C LEU A 168 12.96 -10.91 -5.54
N MET A 169 11.99 -11.69 -5.12
CA MET A 169 11.49 -11.73 -3.75
C MET A 169 12.56 -12.15 -2.72
N ARG A 170 13.54 -12.91 -3.14
CA ARG A 170 14.71 -13.17 -2.30
C ARG A 170 15.41 -11.87 -1.87
N LEU A 171 15.52 -10.87 -2.76
CA LEU A 171 16.08 -9.57 -2.41
C LEU A 171 15.21 -8.82 -1.41
N PHE A 172 13.90 -9.06 -1.44
CA PHE A 172 12.93 -8.42 -0.53
C PHE A 172 13.04 -8.95 0.90
N VAL A 173 13.28 -10.24 1.09
CA VAL A 173 13.22 -10.88 2.42
C VAL A 173 14.60 -11.25 3.01
N GLU A 174 15.67 -11.27 2.22
CA GLU A 174 17.01 -11.54 2.69
C GLU A 174 17.85 -10.26 2.72
N GLY A 175 18.39 -9.92 3.88
CA GLY A 175 19.12 -8.66 4.08
C GLY A 175 20.34 -8.50 3.16
N ASP A 176 21.11 -9.54 2.97
CA ASP A 176 22.38 -9.58 2.23
C ASP A 176 22.26 -10.13 0.80
N ALA A 177 21.03 -10.40 0.32
CA ALA A 177 20.82 -10.82 -1.06
C ALA A 177 20.81 -9.62 -2.01
N TYR A 178 21.62 -9.71 -3.06
CA TYR A 178 21.69 -8.77 -4.19
C TYR A 178 21.81 -9.57 -5.48
N ASP A 179 21.35 -9.00 -6.60
CA ASP A 179 21.50 -9.58 -7.94
C ASP A 179 21.56 -8.46 -8.98
N ASP A 180 22.75 -7.89 -9.12
CA ASP A 180 22.99 -6.75 -10.04
C ASP A 180 22.83 -7.13 -11.53
N ALA A 181 22.81 -8.43 -11.85
CA ALA A 181 22.65 -8.89 -13.22
C ALA A 181 21.18 -8.95 -13.68
N ARG A 182 20.28 -9.40 -12.79
CA ARG A 182 18.86 -9.53 -13.10
C ARG A 182 18.03 -8.38 -12.58
N PHE A 183 18.37 -7.87 -11.40
CA PHE A 183 17.62 -6.83 -10.67
C PHE A 183 18.55 -5.69 -10.23
N PRO A 184 19.14 -4.95 -11.19
CA PRO A 184 20.11 -3.90 -10.90
C PRO A 184 19.49 -2.76 -10.08
N GLU A 185 18.25 -2.36 -10.36
CA GLU A 185 17.60 -1.22 -9.69
C GLU A 185 17.24 -1.57 -8.25
N THR A 186 16.66 -2.74 -8.02
CA THR A 186 16.37 -3.24 -6.67
C THR A 186 17.65 -3.41 -5.85
N SER A 187 18.69 -3.98 -6.44
CA SER A 187 20.00 -4.18 -5.77
C SER A 187 20.66 -2.85 -5.44
N SER A 188 20.64 -1.90 -6.37
CA SER A 188 21.22 -0.56 -6.21
C SER A 188 20.52 0.23 -5.11
N GLU A 189 19.18 0.34 -5.15
CA GLU A 189 18.40 1.06 -4.15
C GLU A 189 18.54 0.44 -2.76
N LYS A 190 18.47 -0.89 -2.67
CA LYS A 190 18.68 -1.61 -1.42
C LYS A 190 20.07 -1.32 -0.82
N ARG A 191 21.13 -1.36 -1.64
CA ARG A 191 22.49 -1.06 -1.22
C ARG A 191 22.62 0.41 -0.80
N ARG A 192 22.07 1.33 -1.59
CA ARG A 192 22.05 2.76 -1.26
C ARG A 192 21.49 3.02 0.14
N LEU A 193 20.32 2.42 0.45
CA LEU A 193 19.66 2.64 1.72
C LEU A 193 20.37 2.00 2.92
N ARG A 194 20.96 0.84 2.73
CA ARG A 194 21.60 0.09 3.83
C ARG A 194 23.03 0.50 4.10
N GLU A 195 23.79 0.85 3.07
CA GLU A 195 25.25 0.96 3.16
C GLU A 195 25.73 2.42 3.10
N THR A 196 24.91 3.36 2.60
CA THR A 196 25.33 4.76 2.49
C THR A 196 24.77 5.65 3.59
N GLU A 197 25.45 6.74 3.87
CA GLU A 197 24.98 7.77 4.82
C GLU A 197 23.74 8.50 4.26
N VAL A 198 23.70 8.77 2.97
CA VAL A 198 22.56 9.40 2.30
C VAL A 198 21.31 8.53 2.43
N GLY A 199 21.44 7.22 2.25
CA GLY A 199 20.33 6.28 2.44
C GLY A 199 19.83 6.25 3.88
N ARG A 200 20.75 6.24 4.85
CA ARG A 200 20.38 6.33 6.28
C ARG A 200 19.67 7.63 6.62
N MET A 201 20.09 8.75 6.05
CA MET A 201 19.42 10.04 6.22
C MET A 201 18.01 10.03 5.60
N ALA A 202 17.85 9.48 4.40
CA ALA A 202 16.56 9.36 3.72
C ALA A 202 15.55 8.53 4.56
N MET A 203 16.00 7.38 5.08
CA MET A 203 15.15 6.57 5.98
C MET A 203 14.86 7.30 7.30
N GLY A 204 15.83 8.05 7.84
CA GLY A 204 15.65 8.88 9.03
C GLY A 204 14.56 9.94 8.85
N SER A 205 14.54 10.62 7.71
CA SER A 205 13.50 11.60 7.36
C SER A 205 12.11 10.97 7.33
N VAL A 206 11.97 9.80 6.69
CA VAL A 206 10.69 9.09 6.63
C VAL A 206 10.23 8.61 8.02
N ILE A 207 11.15 8.20 8.89
CA ILE A 207 10.82 7.85 10.30
C ILE A 207 10.25 9.08 11.04
N GLU A 208 10.84 10.24 10.84
CA GLU A 208 10.35 11.49 11.46
C GLU A 208 8.97 11.87 10.92
N GLU A 209 8.73 11.70 9.62
CA GLU A 209 7.41 11.90 9.01
C GLU A 209 6.37 10.94 9.60
N ILE A 210 6.67 9.63 9.67
CA ILE A 210 5.76 8.61 10.25
C ILE A 210 5.47 8.94 11.72
N ARG A 211 6.48 9.40 12.47
CA ARG A 211 6.29 9.83 13.87
C ARG A 211 5.35 11.02 13.95
N ALA A 212 5.58 12.05 13.15
CA ALA A 212 4.75 13.26 13.13
C ALA A 212 3.30 12.94 12.74
N GLU A 213 3.11 12.07 11.72
CA GLU A 213 1.78 11.57 11.32
C GLU A 213 1.10 10.78 12.46
N GLY A 214 1.87 9.91 13.14
CA GLY A 214 1.37 9.13 14.27
C GLY A 214 0.96 10.00 15.46
N GLU A 215 1.75 11.00 15.77
CA GLU A 215 1.45 11.98 16.82
C GLU A 215 0.20 12.80 16.47
N ALA A 216 0.09 13.31 15.23
CA ALA A 216 -1.08 14.05 14.77
C ALA A 216 -2.36 13.19 14.78
N LYS A 217 -2.28 11.94 14.30
CA LYS A 217 -3.41 10.98 14.34
C LYS A 217 -3.81 10.63 15.78
N GLY A 218 -2.81 10.45 16.66
CA GLY A 218 -3.04 10.17 18.09
C GLY A 218 -3.71 11.36 18.80
N GLU A 219 -3.27 12.58 18.53
CA GLU A 219 -3.87 13.80 19.07
C GLU A 219 -5.31 14.00 18.58
N ALA A 220 -5.54 13.85 17.27
CA ALA A 220 -6.88 13.94 16.68
C ALA A 220 -7.84 12.89 17.27
N LYS A 221 -7.38 11.64 17.41
CA LYS A 221 -8.15 10.56 18.01
C LYS A 221 -8.46 10.84 19.49
N GLY A 222 -7.48 11.27 20.28
CA GLY A 222 -7.67 11.61 21.68
C GLY A 222 -8.63 12.78 21.87
N LYS A 223 -8.55 13.79 21.00
CA LYS A 223 -9.49 14.93 20.97
C LYS A 223 -10.92 14.46 20.68
N LEU A 224 -11.08 13.59 19.66
CA LEU A 224 -12.39 13.06 19.29
C LEU A 224 -12.99 12.16 20.40
N GLU A 225 -12.17 11.31 21.03
CA GLU A 225 -12.60 10.47 22.16
C GLU A 225 -13.09 11.31 23.35
N THR A 226 -12.37 12.39 23.69
CA THR A 226 -12.74 13.34 24.73
C THR A 226 -14.07 14.02 24.41
N ILE A 227 -14.26 14.47 23.20
CA ILE A 227 -15.49 15.10 22.72
C ILE A 227 -16.66 14.12 22.81
N CYS A 228 -16.45 12.89 22.34
CA CYS A 228 -17.45 11.82 22.43
C CYS A 228 -17.84 11.52 23.91
N GLY A 229 -16.87 11.60 24.83
CA GLY A 229 -17.12 11.49 26.25
C GLY A 229 -18.10 12.58 26.75
N PHE A 230 -17.83 13.84 26.46
CA PHE A 230 -18.68 14.96 26.87
C PHE A 230 -20.08 14.90 26.27
N VAL A 231 -20.21 14.46 25.01
CA VAL A 231 -21.53 14.29 24.39
C VAL A 231 -22.29 13.12 25.04
N ARG A 232 -21.62 12.01 25.35
CA ARG A 232 -22.21 10.84 26.02
C ARG A 232 -22.71 11.17 27.41
N ASP A 233 -21.94 11.97 28.13
CA ASP A 233 -22.29 12.43 29.50
C ASP A 233 -23.38 13.51 29.51
N GLY A 234 -23.85 13.93 28.32
CA GLY A 234 -24.90 14.95 28.18
C GLY A 234 -24.44 16.37 28.52
N LEU A 235 -23.12 16.63 28.59
CA LEU A 235 -22.56 17.90 28.94
C LEU A 235 -22.61 18.91 27.79
N VAL A 236 -22.56 18.43 26.53
CA VAL A 236 -22.63 19.23 25.31
C VAL A 236 -23.44 18.51 24.24
N SER A 237 -24.08 19.29 23.34
CA SER A 237 -24.72 18.68 22.17
C SER A 237 -23.68 18.31 21.10
N VAL A 238 -24.01 17.40 20.18
CA VAL A 238 -23.15 17.03 19.04
C VAL A 238 -22.80 18.27 18.20
N GLN A 239 -23.78 19.18 17.99
CA GLN A 239 -23.60 20.39 17.21
C GLN A 239 -22.63 21.37 17.88
N ASP A 240 -22.83 21.62 19.20
CA ASP A 240 -21.95 22.53 19.95
C ASP A 240 -20.52 21.97 20.07
N ALA A 241 -20.41 20.66 20.26
CA ALA A 241 -19.14 19.96 20.30
C ALA A 241 -18.39 20.05 18.96
N ALA A 242 -19.10 19.85 17.84
CA ALA A 242 -18.57 19.97 16.50
C ALA A 242 -18.07 21.41 16.21
N ALA A 243 -18.88 22.40 16.52
CA ALA A 243 -18.54 23.81 16.33
C ALA A 243 -17.33 24.24 17.19
N SER A 244 -17.29 23.81 18.46
CA SER A 244 -16.21 24.16 19.39
C SER A 244 -14.87 23.51 19.04
N ALA A 245 -14.91 22.27 18.51
CA ALA A 245 -13.72 21.48 18.22
C ALA A 245 -13.22 21.63 16.79
N GLY A 246 -14.01 22.24 15.90
CA GLY A 246 -13.72 22.33 14.46
C GLY A 246 -13.73 20.93 13.77
N VAL A 247 -14.62 20.04 14.23
CA VAL A 247 -14.79 18.67 13.72
C VAL A 247 -16.17 18.53 13.11
N ASP A 248 -16.33 17.68 12.12
CA ASP A 248 -17.64 17.42 11.52
C ASP A 248 -18.58 16.70 12.52
N ALA A 249 -19.82 17.17 12.61
CA ALA A 249 -20.84 16.58 13.48
C ALA A 249 -21.12 15.10 13.14
N ASP A 250 -21.03 14.72 11.86
CA ASP A 250 -21.20 13.34 11.41
C ASP A 250 -20.01 12.45 11.81
N GLU A 251 -18.81 13.00 11.93
CA GLU A 251 -17.64 12.29 12.45
C GLU A 251 -17.85 11.93 13.94
N ILE A 252 -18.34 12.88 14.74
CA ILE A 252 -18.68 12.63 16.14
C ILE A 252 -19.78 11.55 16.26
N ARG A 253 -20.83 11.62 15.41
CA ARG A 253 -21.90 10.60 15.41
C ARG A 253 -21.39 9.22 15.07
N ARG A 254 -20.50 9.10 14.07
CA ARG A 254 -19.87 7.83 13.68
C ARG A 254 -18.98 7.28 14.79
N ALA A 255 -18.18 8.12 15.44
CA ALA A 255 -17.33 7.73 16.56
C ALA A 255 -18.15 7.24 17.76
N LEU A 256 -19.27 7.89 18.09
CA LEU A 256 -20.19 7.46 19.14
C LEU A 256 -20.88 6.12 18.81
N ALA A 257 -21.19 5.89 17.53
CA ALA A 257 -21.81 4.63 17.10
C ALA A 257 -20.82 3.45 17.15
N ALA A 258 -19.54 3.68 16.87
CA ALA A 258 -18.47 2.68 16.90
C ALA A 258 -18.06 2.25 18.33
N GLN A 259 -18.45 3.02 19.36
CA GLN A 259 -18.15 2.75 20.77
C GLN A 259 -19.29 2.03 21.51
N ARG A 260 -20.36 1.67 20.81
CA ARG A 260 -21.48 0.84 21.32
C ARG A 260 -21.23 -0.64 21.05
#